data_a8cc526782f1c0504d1427eb87dcfe67
#
_entry.id   a8cc526782f1c0504d1427eb87dcfe67
#
_cell.length_a   1.000
_cell.length_b   1.000
_cell.length_c   1.000
_cell.angle_alpha   90.00
_cell.angle_beta   90.00
_cell.angle_gamma   90.00
#
_symmetry.space_group_name_H-M   'P 1'
#
loop_
_entity.id
_entity.type
_entity.pdbx_description
1 polymer ?
#
loop_
_entity_poly.entity_id
_entity_poly.type
_entity_poly.pdbx_seq_one_letter_code
_entity_poly.pdbx_strand_id
1 'polypeptide(L)'
;MVEAADGTLFKAEYERELEAWLRRRFGWLLGVTIAYLILALLATAGVALVAKLEAGPAPGEPAAAAAAATQDPAYLGVLFLGTILNLAIAARAFVFVRPKLETREQTLQAANWFLLQTAMLTLGADLMTQYLLPPEATEPVASGLTNIFFLHFFASVFLPWSPRESLRPMYPILSGFIMEFAVLKALGRIGMGETVGALLGAPLMLVPGLAISAWRLRRHRRRFDRSMVTKGFFAMRRELSQARSVQMALFPAAIHRPELDFDYAYQPANEVGGDFIHASVDAKGRLDIVLMDVTGHGLASALTVARLSGEIERLLAEDPDIAPGAVLRALNRYVSLTLSRHSVYLTALAIQVDPAHGTVRYVNAGHPPAWVRRGDGSVERFDSTTFLLGVVPDDEFDAEEREIALGPADTLVLVTDGVHEAPDRSGRQFGLERIRDAIARMPAGARLAQQLSSAVEQWRGRVGDDDVLVATVRVPQAVPVAPGALDRAAEIEAHVTLGEPAGTPA
;
A
#
# COMPACT_ATOMS: atom_id res chain seq x y z
N MET A 1 -20.20 -11.20 1.26
CA MET A 1 -20.46 -10.55 -0.04
C MET A 1 -19.30 -9.66 -0.49
N VAL A 2 -18.60 -8.96 0.39
CA VAL A 2 -17.44 -8.11 0.08
C VAL A 2 -16.22 -8.94 -0.35
N GLU A 3 -15.91 -10.06 0.30
CA GLU A 3 -14.79 -10.95 -0.06
C GLU A 3 -14.92 -11.59 -1.45
N ALA A 4 -16.15 -11.88 -1.91
CA ALA A 4 -16.37 -12.45 -3.24
C ALA A 4 -16.20 -11.40 -4.36
N ALA A 5 -16.50 -10.14 -4.09
CA ALA A 5 -16.32 -9.03 -5.03
C ALA A 5 -14.83 -8.67 -5.22
N ASP A 6 -14.05 -8.68 -4.16
CA ASP A 6 -12.60 -8.43 -4.22
C ASP A 6 -11.87 -9.51 -5.03
N GLY A 7 -12.19 -10.79 -4.83
CA GLY A 7 -11.58 -11.89 -5.58
C GLY A 7 -11.84 -11.82 -7.09
N THR A 8 -12.98 -11.27 -7.51
CA THR A 8 -13.33 -11.11 -8.93
C THR A 8 -12.63 -9.91 -9.56
N LEU A 9 -12.48 -8.78 -8.84
CA LEU A 9 -11.75 -7.59 -9.29
C LEU A 9 -10.25 -7.87 -9.46
N PHE A 10 -9.62 -8.53 -8.49
CA PHE A 10 -8.22 -8.96 -8.57
C PHE A 10 -7.97 -9.87 -9.76
N LYS A 11 -8.89 -10.82 -10.02
CA LYS A 11 -8.80 -11.73 -11.17
C LYS A 11 -8.89 -10.96 -12.49
N ALA A 12 -9.82 -10.03 -12.62
CA ALA A 12 -10.00 -9.23 -13.84
C ALA A 12 -8.79 -8.31 -14.10
N GLU A 13 -8.17 -7.74 -13.08
CA GLU A 13 -6.98 -6.92 -13.21
C GLU A 13 -5.75 -7.74 -13.60
N TYR A 14 -5.57 -8.93 -13.00
CA TYR A 14 -4.52 -9.88 -13.38
C TYR A 14 -4.63 -10.32 -14.83
N GLU A 15 -5.84 -10.65 -15.31
CA GLU A 15 -6.07 -11.05 -16.69
C GLU A 15 -5.75 -9.91 -17.67
N ARG A 16 -6.13 -8.68 -17.37
CA ARG A 16 -5.78 -7.50 -18.19
C ARG A 16 -4.25 -7.27 -18.26
N GLU A 17 -3.56 -7.39 -17.12
CA GLU A 17 -2.11 -7.23 -17.09
C GLU A 17 -1.40 -8.35 -17.88
N LEU A 18 -1.87 -9.60 -17.73
CA LEU A 18 -1.37 -10.76 -18.46
C LEU A 18 -1.58 -10.62 -19.98
N GLU A 19 -2.75 -10.11 -20.41
CA GLU A 19 -3.06 -9.80 -21.80
C GLU A 19 -2.12 -8.77 -22.40
N ALA A 20 -1.96 -7.63 -21.72
CA ALA A 20 -1.07 -6.56 -22.15
C ALA A 20 0.40 -7.05 -22.21
N TRP A 21 0.81 -7.93 -21.30
CA TRP A 21 2.13 -8.54 -21.29
C TRP A 21 2.33 -9.49 -22.45
N LEU A 22 1.35 -10.37 -22.73
CA LEU A 22 1.39 -11.31 -23.85
C LEU A 22 1.51 -10.59 -25.20
N ARG A 23 0.68 -9.55 -25.42
CA ARG A 23 0.71 -8.76 -26.65
C ARG A 23 2.04 -8.05 -26.89
N ARG A 24 2.64 -7.47 -25.87
CA ARG A 24 3.97 -6.85 -25.96
C ARG A 24 5.03 -7.89 -26.29
N ARG A 25 5.02 -9.05 -25.61
CA ARG A 25 6.01 -10.09 -25.77
C ARG A 25 5.90 -10.83 -27.10
N PHE A 26 4.69 -10.96 -27.63
CA PHE A 26 4.50 -11.48 -28.99
C PHE A 26 5.17 -10.54 -30.02
N GLY A 27 5.03 -9.24 -29.87
CA GLY A 27 5.77 -8.29 -30.71
C GLY A 27 7.29 -8.42 -30.61
N TRP A 28 7.82 -8.69 -29.42
CA TRP A 28 9.25 -8.95 -29.23
C TRP A 28 9.69 -10.26 -29.90
N LEU A 29 8.90 -11.34 -29.76
CA LEU A 29 9.18 -12.61 -30.46
C LEU A 29 9.28 -12.39 -31.96
N LEU A 30 8.32 -11.73 -32.58
CA LEU A 30 8.32 -11.43 -34.00
C LEU A 30 9.53 -10.57 -34.42
N GLY A 31 9.84 -9.51 -33.66
CA GLY A 31 10.98 -8.63 -33.93
C GLY A 31 12.33 -9.35 -33.88
N VAL A 32 12.53 -10.18 -32.84
CA VAL A 32 13.76 -11.00 -32.71
C VAL A 32 13.85 -12.04 -33.80
N THR A 33 12.72 -12.67 -34.15
CA THR A 33 12.70 -13.64 -35.28
C THR A 33 13.05 -12.98 -36.61
N ILE A 34 12.50 -11.78 -36.87
CA ILE A 34 12.86 -11.02 -38.09
C ILE A 34 14.36 -10.70 -38.14
N ALA A 35 14.91 -10.18 -37.03
CA ALA A 35 16.33 -9.86 -36.93
C ALA A 35 17.21 -11.08 -37.14
N TYR A 36 16.86 -12.22 -36.54
CA TYR A 36 17.54 -13.49 -36.71
C TYR A 36 17.50 -13.97 -38.19
N LEU A 37 16.32 -13.92 -38.83
CA LEU A 37 16.15 -14.35 -40.21
C LEU A 37 16.93 -13.46 -41.22
N ILE A 38 16.98 -12.16 -40.97
CA ILE A 38 17.80 -11.24 -41.75
C ILE A 38 19.28 -11.61 -41.63
N LEU A 39 19.74 -11.87 -40.39
CA LEU A 39 21.12 -12.29 -40.18
C LEU A 39 21.45 -13.64 -40.84
N ALA A 40 20.53 -14.61 -40.74
CA ALA A 40 20.65 -15.90 -41.40
C ALA A 40 20.71 -15.76 -42.93
N LEU A 41 19.90 -14.89 -43.52
CA LEU A 41 19.92 -14.59 -44.94
C LEU A 41 21.25 -14.00 -45.39
N LEU A 42 21.79 -13.06 -44.63
CA LEU A 42 23.09 -12.46 -44.87
C LEU A 42 24.23 -13.49 -44.78
N ALA A 43 24.17 -14.37 -43.77
CA ALA A 43 25.12 -15.44 -43.58
C ALA A 43 25.08 -16.44 -44.76
N THR A 44 23.89 -16.88 -45.19
CA THR A 44 23.72 -17.77 -46.35
C THR A 44 24.24 -17.14 -47.64
N ALA A 45 23.95 -15.84 -47.85
CA ALA A 45 24.49 -15.12 -49.00
C ALA A 45 26.01 -15.00 -48.94
N GLY A 46 26.59 -14.78 -47.75
CA GLY A 46 28.04 -14.76 -47.54
C GLY A 46 28.69 -16.09 -47.86
N VAL A 47 28.13 -17.21 -47.39
CA VAL A 47 28.60 -18.57 -47.71
C VAL A 47 28.54 -18.84 -49.23
N ALA A 48 27.43 -18.47 -49.87
CA ALA A 48 27.28 -18.63 -51.32
C ALA A 48 28.31 -17.80 -52.13
N LEU A 49 28.67 -16.60 -51.64
CA LEU A 49 29.69 -15.74 -52.25
C LEU A 49 31.10 -16.34 -52.09
N VAL A 50 31.44 -16.81 -50.87
CA VAL A 50 32.72 -17.46 -50.59
C VAL A 50 32.86 -18.74 -51.43
N ALA A 51 31.84 -19.58 -51.47
CA ALA A 51 31.81 -20.78 -52.31
C ALA A 51 32.05 -20.47 -53.78
N LYS A 52 31.55 -19.35 -54.29
CA LYS A 52 31.74 -18.90 -55.65
C LYS A 52 33.20 -18.37 -55.94
N LEU A 53 33.83 -17.84 -54.88
CA LEU A 53 35.21 -17.33 -54.97
C LEU A 53 36.29 -18.44 -54.83
N GLU A 54 35.96 -19.49 -54.05
CA GLU A 54 36.89 -20.61 -53.77
C GLU A 54 36.77 -21.81 -54.75
N ALA A 55 35.91 -21.71 -55.78
CA ALA A 55 35.66 -22.78 -56.73
C ALA A 55 36.91 -23.17 -57.53
N GLY A 56 37.79 -23.95 -56.87
CA GLY A 56 38.95 -24.67 -57.47
C GLY A 56 38.95 -26.13 -56.97
N PRO A 57 39.40 -27.11 -57.78
CA PRO A 57 39.21 -28.51 -57.40
C PRO A 57 40.20 -28.95 -56.35
N ALA A 58 39.72 -29.37 -55.17
CA ALA A 58 40.51 -30.15 -54.23
C ALA A 58 39.99 -31.59 -54.18
N PRO A 59 40.78 -32.61 -54.44
CA PRO A 59 40.33 -34.00 -54.44
C PRO A 59 40.64 -34.69 -53.09
N GLY A 60 39.71 -35.53 -52.63
CA GLY A 60 40.04 -36.80 -52.01
C GLY A 60 39.83 -37.06 -50.51
N GLU A 61 39.10 -36.24 -49.76
CA GLU A 61 38.73 -36.62 -48.38
C GLU A 61 37.19 -36.62 -48.15
N PRO A 62 36.62 -37.56 -47.37
CA PRO A 62 35.19 -37.59 -47.10
C PRO A 62 34.64 -36.33 -46.47
N ALA A 63 35.45 -35.59 -45.70
CA ALA A 63 35.12 -34.25 -45.18
C ALA A 63 34.99 -33.22 -46.30
N ALA A 64 35.72 -33.35 -47.38
CA ALA A 64 35.68 -32.48 -48.58
C ALA A 64 34.40 -32.73 -49.38
N ALA A 65 33.90 -33.97 -49.45
CA ALA A 65 32.60 -34.29 -50.07
C ALA A 65 31.40 -33.71 -49.32
N ALA A 66 31.40 -33.74 -47.99
CA ALA A 66 30.38 -33.09 -47.16
C ALA A 66 30.41 -31.56 -47.28
N ALA A 67 31.62 -30.96 -47.29
CA ALA A 67 31.80 -29.52 -47.51
C ALA A 67 31.38 -29.10 -48.95
N ALA A 68 31.66 -29.90 -49.98
CA ALA A 68 31.19 -29.64 -51.32
C ALA A 68 29.66 -29.75 -51.45
N ALA A 69 29.02 -30.70 -50.76
CA ALA A 69 27.57 -30.85 -50.74
C ALA A 69 26.85 -29.64 -50.09
N THR A 70 27.44 -29.02 -49.06
CA THR A 70 26.90 -27.78 -48.46
C THR A 70 27.08 -26.54 -49.35
N GLN A 71 27.87 -26.63 -50.39
CA GLN A 71 28.04 -25.58 -51.42
C GLN A 71 27.14 -25.82 -52.65
N ASP A 72 26.37 -26.91 -52.69
CA ASP A 72 25.43 -27.21 -53.80
C ASP A 72 24.44 -26.04 -53.98
N PRO A 73 24.29 -25.50 -55.19
CA PRO A 73 23.38 -24.40 -55.47
C PRO A 73 21.92 -24.73 -55.16
N ALA A 74 21.48 -25.99 -55.27
CA ALA A 74 20.14 -26.42 -54.96
C ALA A 74 19.91 -26.40 -53.43
N TYR A 75 20.86 -26.87 -52.63
CA TYR A 75 20.82 -26.80 -51.17
C TYR A 75 20.78 -25.35 -50.67
N LEU A 76 21.69 -24.50 -51.16
CA LEU A 76 21.70 -23.07 -50.81
C LEU A 76 20.38 -22.38 -51.23
N GLY A 77 19.83 -22.78 -52.38
CA GLY A 77 18.54 -22.28 -52.84
C GLY A 77 17.36 -22.63 -51.90
N VAL A 78 17.33 -23.84 -51.37
CA VAL A 78 16.29 -24.27 -50.38
C VAL A 78 16.42 -23.48 -49.11
N LEU A 79 17.62 -23.31 -48.54
CA LEU A 79 17.86 -22.53 -47.33
C LEU A 79 17.48 -21.05 -47.53
N PHE A 80 17.88 -20.48 -48.66
CA PHE A 80 17.59 -19.08 -48.98
C PHE A 80 16.09 -18.83 -49.14
N LEU A 81 15.42 -19.68 -49.93
CA LEU A 81 13.96 -19.59 -50.13
C LEU A 81 13.20 -19.82 -48.83
N GLY A 82 13.57 -20.83 -48.04
CA GLY A 82 12.98 -21.12 -46.74
C GLY A 82 13.11 -19.94 -45.77
N THR A 83 14.29 -19.32 -45.74
CA THR A 83 14.53 -18.14 -44.90
C THR A 83 13.71 -16.93 -45.33
N ILE A 84 13.61 -16.66 -46.65
CA ILE A 84 12.75 -15.57 -47.19
C ILE A 84 11.29 -15.80 -46.86
N LEU A 85 10.79 -17.00 -47.03
CA LEU A 85 9.37 -17.31 -46.72
C LEU A 85 9.08 -17.18 -45.23
N ASN A 86 9.97 -17.64 -44.36
CA ASN A 86 9.86 -17.44 -42.93
C ASN A 86 9.89 -15.94 -42.54
N LEU A 87 10.78 -15.16 -43.20
CA LEU A 87 10.85 -13.70 -43.00
C LEU A 87 9.54 -13.02 -43.44
N ALA A 88 8.95 -13.45 -44.57
CA ALA A 88 7.67 -12.93 -45.05
C ALA A 88 6.54 -13.25 -44.06
N ILE A 89 6.48 -14.46 -43.50
CA ILE A 89 5.53 -14.86 -42.45
C ILE A 89 5.68 -13.98 -41.21
N ALA A 90 6.90 -13.80 -40.72
CA ALA A 90 7.17 -13.00 -39.53
C ALA A 90 6.87 -11.50 -39.77
N ALA A 91 7.24 -10.93 -40.91
CA ALA A 91 6.94 -9.57 -41.29
C ALA A 91 5.44 -9.34 -41.44
N ARG A 92 4.70 -10.25 -42.09
CA ARG A 92 3.25 -10.20 -42.18
C ARG A 92 2.59 -10.22 -40.80
N ALA A 93 3.04 -11.10 -39.90
CA ALA A 93 2.53 -11.18 -38.55
C ALA A 93 2.83 -9.90 -37.75
N PHE A 94 4.01 -9.32 -37.91
CA PHE A 94 4.41 -8.09 -37.23
C PHE A 94 3.63 -6.86 -37.70
N VAL A 95 3.50 -6.69 -39.03
CA VAL A 95 2.95 -5.47 -39.65
C VAL A 95 1.41 -5.51 -39.70
N PHE A 96 0.82 -6.65 -40.06
CA PHE A 96 -0.62 -6.71 -40.38
C PHE A 96 -1.47 -7.45 -39.34
N VAL A 97 -0.90 -8.40 -38.57
CA VAL A 97 -1.66 -9.19 -37.60
C VAL A 97 -1.57 -8.55 -36.22
N ARG A 98 -0.35 -8.28 -35.72
CA ARG A 98 -0.12 -7.74 -34.40
C ARG A 98 -0.92 -6.48 -34.04
N PRO A 99 -1.06 -5.48 -34.92
CA PRO A 99 -1.80 -4.25 -34.60
C PRO A 99 -3.30 -4.46 -34.35
N LYS A 100 -3.87 -5.57 -34.88
CA LYS A 100 -5.29 -5.91 -34.79
C LYS A 100 -5.63 -6.78 -33.59
N LEU A 101 -4.64 -7.16 -32.77
CA LEU A 101 -4.83 -8.02 -31.62
C LEU A 101 -5.30 -7.19 -30.44
N GLU A 102 -6.51 -7.45 -29.98
CA GLU A 102 -7.13 -6.76 -28.85
C GLU A 102 -7.20 -7.67 -27.61
N THR A 103 -7.48 -8.95 -27.79
CA THR A 103 -7.68 -9.90 -26.71
C THR A 103 -6.52 -10.90 -26.54
N ARG A 104 -6.42 -11.48 -25.33
CA ARG A 104 -5.47 -12.53 -25.03
C ARG A 104 -5.62 -13.74 -25.94
N GLU A 105 -6.88 -14.15 -26.19
CA GLU A 105 -7.16 -15.30 -27.03
C GLU A 105 -6.74 -15.10 -28.48
N GLN A 106 -7.05 -13.94 -29.06
CA GLN A 106 -6.57 -13.57 -30.40
C GLN A 106 -5.04 -13.60 -30.49
N THR A 107 -4.37 -13.10 -29.45
CA THR A 107 -2.90 -13.09 -29.40
C THR A 107 -2.32 -14.51 -29.34
N LEU A 108 -2.92 -15.40 -28.55
CA LEU A 108 -2.53 -16.81 -28.48
C LEU A 108 -2.78 -17.54 -29.80
N GLN A 109 -3.93 -17.31 -30.42
CA GLN A 109 -4.24 -17.88 -31.75
C GLN A 109 -3.23 -17.40 -32.80
N ALA A 110 -2.95 -16.10 -32.84
CA ALA A 110 -1.95 -15.55 -33.78
C ALA A 110 -0.55 -16.14 -33.55
N ALA A 111 -0.15 -16.29 -32.28
CA ALA A 111 1.13 -16.91 -31.92
C ALA A 111 1.16 -18.40 -32.34
N ASN A 112 0.08 -19.15 -32.11
CA ASN A 112 -0.02 -20.54 -32.51
C ASN A 112 0.07 -20.71 -34.04
N TRP A 113 -0.65 -19.88 -34.81
CA TRP A 113 -0.58 -19.89 -36.27
C TRP A 113 0.80 -19.50 -36.79
N PHE A 114 1.43 -18.49 -36.19
CA PHE A 114 2.79 -18.07 -36.52
C PHE A 114 3.79 -19.25 -36.33
N LEU A 115 3.76 -19.87 -35.16
CA LEU A 115 4.64 -21.00 -34.84
C LEU A 115 4.39 -22.19 -35.74
N LEU A 116 3.13 -22.52 -36.02
CA LEU A 116 2.79 -23.61 -36.92
C LEU A 116 3.28 -23.38 -38.35
N GLN A 117 3.05 -22.18 -38.89
CA GLN A 117 3.54 -21.85 -40.26
C GLN A 117 5.04 -21.91 -40.34
N THR A 118 5.73 -21.33 -39.37
CA THR A 118 7.22 -21.33 -39.30
C THR A 118 7.74 -22.78 -39.19
N ALA A 119 7.12 -23.60 -38.30
CA ALA A 119 7.54 -24.98 -38.13
C ALA A 119 7.33 -25.83 -39.39
N MET A 120 6.18 -25.74 -40.02
CA MET A 120 5.87 -26.52 -41.22
C MET A 120 6.79 -26.18 -42.37
N LEU A 121 7.10 -24.88 -42.50
CA LEU A 121 8.09 -24.44 -43.54
C LEU A 121 9.50 -24.92 -43.21
N THR A 122 9.90 -24.91 -41.94
CA THR A 122 11.23 -25.40 -41.52
C THR A 122 11.36 -26.90 -41.70
N LEU A 123 10.31 -27.69 -41.31
CA LEU A 123 10.28 -29.15 -41.55
C LEU A 123 10.31 -29.49 -43.02
N GLY A 124 9.56 -28.76 -43.86
CA GLY A 124 9.61 -28.93 -45.32
C GLY A 124 10.98 -28.64 -45.96
N ALA A 125 11.64 -27.57 -45.48
CA ALA A 125 13.00 -27.23 -45.91
C ALA A 125 14.02 -28.27 -45.43
N ASP A 126 13.86 -28.81 -44.21
CA ASP A 126 14.71 -29.87 -43.67
C ASP A 126 14.54 -31.15 -44.46
N LEU A 127 13.33 -31.59 -44.71
CA LEU A 127 13.04 -32.76 -45.56
C LEU A 127 13.65 -32.64 -46.98
N MET A 128 13.54 -31.47 -47.61
CA MET A 128 14.11 -31.21 -48.91
C MET A 128 15.66 -31.23 -48.87
N THR A 129 16.24 -30.70 -47.81
CA THR A 129 17.68 -30.74 -47.54
C THR A 129 18.17 -32.19 -47.42
N GLN A 130 17.46 -33.00 -46.63
CA GLN A 130 17.78 -34.42 -46.46
C GLN A 130 17.59 -35.24 -47.75
N TYR A 131 16.76 -34.77 -48.66
CA TYR A 131 16.60 -35.40 -49.97
C TYR A 131 17.76 -35.01 -50.94
N LEU A 132 18.18 -33.77 -50.96
CA LEU A 132 19.20 -33.23 -51.87
C LEU A 132 20.62 -33.69 -51.52
N LEU A 133 20.93 -33.73 -50.22
CA LEU A 133 22.25 -34.06 -49.72
C LEU A 133 22.47 -35.60 -49.66
N PRO A 134 23.72 -36.09 -49.79
CA PRO A 134 24.02 -37.50 -49.57
C PRO A 134 23.81 -37.87 -48.09
N PRO A 135 23.41 -39.11 -47.79
CA PRO A 135 23.10 -39.55 -46.43
C PRO A 135 24.23 -39.32 -45.41
N GLU A 136 25.46 -39.39 -45.85
CA GLU A 136 26.68 -39.23 -45.06
C GLU A 136 26.89 -37.77 -44.61
N ALA A 137 26.26 -36.81 -45.29
CA ALA A 137 26.35 -35.38 -45.02
C ALA A 137 25.16 -34.86 -44.15
N THR A 138 24.25 -35.73 -43.68
CA THR A 138 23.05 -35.32 -42.99
C THR A 138 22.87 -36.06 -41.68
N GLU A 139 22.34 -35.35 -40.69
CA GLU A 139 21.95 -35.89 -39.38
C GLU A 139 20.45 -35.57 -39.10
N PRO A 140 19.51 -36.29 -39.74
CA PRO A 140 18.10 -35.92 -39.70
C PRO A 140 17.51 -35.93 -38.29
N VAL A 141 17.93 -36.83 -37.41
CA VAL A 141 17.44 -36.91 -36.02
C VAL A 141 17.92 -35.68 -35.23
N ALA A 142 19.20 -35.33 -35.33
CA ALA A 142 19.74 -34.19 -34.60
C ALA A 142 19.16 -32.86 -35.10
N SER A 143 18.99 -32.71 -36.41
CA SER A 143 18.37 -31.52 -37.02
C SER A 143 16.94 -31.33 -36.59
N GLY A 144 16.10 -32.36 -36.76
CA GLY A 144 14.69 -32.29 -36.42
C GLY A 144 14.42 -32.06 -34.92
N LEU A 145 15.14 -32.75 -34.03
CA LEU A 145 15.04 -32.54 -32.59
C LEU A 145 15.48 -31.13 -32.16
N THR A 146 16.56 -30.63 -32.79
CA THR A 146 17.07 -29.28 -32.55
C THR A 146 16.03 -28.22 -32.96
N ASN A 147 15.41 -28.40 -34.14
CA ASN A 147 14.34 -27.49 -34.59
C ASN A 147 13.15 -27.43 -33.64
N ILE A 148 12.64 -28.57 -33.15
CA ILE A 148 11.56 -28.64 -32.20
C ILE A 148 11.96 -27.96 -30.88
N PHE A 149 13.17 -28.24 -30.36
CA PHE A 149 13.70 -27.65 -29.16
C PHE A 149 13.72 -26.13 -29.24
N PHE A 150 14.40 -25.58 -30.25
CA PHE A 150 14.55 -24.14 -30.37
C PHE A 150 13.21 -23.43 -30.58
N LEU A 151 12.33 -23.96 -31.42
CA LEU A 151 11.05 -23.36 -31.69
C LEU A 151 10.21 -23.23 -30.39
N HIS A 152 10.06 -24.33 -29.64
CA HIS A 152 9.27 -24.34 -28.41
C HIS A 152 9.97 -23.56 -27.29
N PHE A 153 11.29 -23.71 -27.15
CA PHE A 153 12.07 -23.03 -26.12
C PHE A 153 12.03 -21.51 -26.29
N PHE A 154 12.33 -20.99 -27.49
CA PHE A 154 12.28 -19.55 -27.77
C PHE A 154 10.86 -19.00 -27.62
N ALA A 155 9.86 -19.67 -28.16
CA ALA A 155 8.47 -19.27 -27.97
C ALA A 155 8.14 -19.16 -26.46
N SER A 156 8.55 -20.14 -25.64
CA SER A 156 8.33 -20.16 -24.19
C SER A 156 9.15 -19.11 -23.43
N VAL A 157 10.32 -18.70 -23.94
CA VAL A 157 11.09 -17.58 -23.40
C VAL A 157 10.40 -16.24 -23.65
N PHE A 158 9.74 -16.07 -24.77
CA PHE A 158 9.08 -14.80 -25.10
C PHE A 158 7.64 -14.75 -24.64
N LEU A 159 6.83 -15.78 -24.90
CA LEU A 159 5.39 -15.76 -24.64
C LEU A 159 5.05 -16.13 -23.19
N PRO A 160 4.32 -15.26 -22.47
CA PRO A 160 3.83 -15.56 -21.12
C PRO A 160 2.54 -16.39 -21.16
N TRP A 161 2.65 -17.60 -21.65
CA TRP A 161 1.60 -18.58 -21.72
C TRP A 161 1.74 -19.67 -20.65
N SER A 162 0.66 -20.38 -20.36
CA SER A 162 0.69 -21.53 -19.47
C SER A 162 1.35 -22.73 -20.19
N PRO A 163 1.84 -23.74 -19.44
CA PRO A 163 2.33 -24.97 -20.02
C PRO A 163 1.32 -25.64 -20.97
N ARG A 164 0.03 -25.61 -20.64
CA ARG A 164 -1.04 -26.16 -21.49
C ARG A 164 -1.20 -25.38 -22.79
N GLU A 165 -1.09 -24.06 -22.72
CA GLU A 165 -1.17 -23.20 -23.92
C GLU A 165 0.05 -23.35 -24.82
N SER A 166 1.25 -23.54 -24.23
CA SER A 166 2.48 -23.75 -25.00
C SER A 166 2.51 -25.10 -25.76
N LEU A 167 1.77 -26.09 -25.29
CA LEU A 167 1.63 -27.39 -25.97
C LEU A 167 0.66 -27.37 -27.15
N ARG A 168 -0.31 -26.45 -27.19
CA ARG A 168 -1.32 -26.40 -28.26
C ARG A 168 -0.71 -26.37 -29.68
N PRO A 169 0.24 -25.47 -30.00
CA PRO A 169 0.86 -25.46 -31.31
C PRO A 169 1.80 -26.66 -31.55
N MET A 170 2.27 -27.31 -30.48
CA MET A 170 3.20 -28.44 -30.60
C MET A 170 2.56 -29.71 -31.09
N TYR A 171 1.26 -29.98 -30.87
CA TYR A 171 0.57 -31.15 -31.36
C TYR A 171 0.65 -31.29 -32.90
N PRO A 172 0.23 -30.31 -33.71
CA PRO A 172 0.34 -30.41 -35.17
C PRO A 172 1.79 -30.40 -35.64
N ILE A 173 2.68 -29.69 -34.91
CA ILE A 173 4.13 -29.65 -35.26
C ILE A 173 4.77 -31.03 -35.07
N LEU A 174 4.48 -31.72 -33.95
CA LEU A 174 4.96 -33.08 -33.72
C LEU A 174 4.37 -34.06 -34.73
N SER A 175 3.10 -33.87 -35.14
CA SER A 175 2.51 -34.70 -36.21
C SER A 175 3.26 -34.50 -37.55
N GLY A 176 3.62 -33.26 -37.88
CA GLY A 176 4.47 -32.96 -39.07
C GLY A 176 5.84 -33.63 -38.98
N PHE A 177 6.45 -33.55 -37.80
CA PHE A 177 7.75 -34.20 -37.52
C PHE A 177 7.68 -35.72 -37.67
N ILE A 178 6.63 -36.38 -37.15
CA ILE A 178 6.40 -37.81 -37.31
C ILE A 178 6.26 -38.14 -38.78
N MET A 179 5.50 -37.36 -39.55
CA MET A 179 5.35 -37.53 -40.99
C MET A 179 6.70 -37.39 -41.75
N GLU A 180 7.50 -36.39 -41.42
CA GLU A 180 8.84 -36.23 -42.02
C GLU A 180 9.70 -37.48 -41.83
N PHE A 181 9.76 -38.02 -40.60
CA PHE A 181 10.50 -39.23 -40.31
C PHE A 181 9.92 -40.47 -40.98
N ALA A 182 8.61 -40.56 -41.13
CA ALA A 182 7.97 -41.62 -41.90
C ALA A 182 8.38 -41.61 -43.40
N VAL A 183 8.45 -40.39 -43.99
CA VAL A 183 8.90 -40.19 -45.38
C VAL A 183 10.39 -40.53 -45.52
N LEU A 184 11.27 -40.03 -44.66
CA LEU A 184 12.70 -40.33 -44.70
C LEU A 184 13.00 -41.81 -44.57
N LYS A 185 12.22 -42.53 -43.71
CA LYS A 185 12.31 -43.97 -43.58
C LYS A 185 11.84 -44.70 -44.86
N ALA A 186 10.74 -44.25 -45.45
CA ALA A 186 10.24 -44.85 -46.71
C ALA A 186 11.23 -44.65 -47.85
N LEU A 187 11.98 -43.53 -47.84
CA LEU A 187 13.04 -43.25 -48.80
C LEU A 187 14.37 -43.99 -48.50
N GLY A 188 14.41 -44.79 -47.41
CA GLY A 188 15.63 -45.49 -46.99
C GLY A 188 16.77 -44.59 -46.45
N ARG A 189 16.45 -43.37 -46.07
CA ARG A 189 17.42 -42.37 -45.56
C ARG A 189 17.75 -42.57 -44.06
N ILE A 190 16.88 -43.22 -43.31
CA ILE A 190 17.07 -43.45 -41.86
C ILE A 190 16.69 -44.89 -41.48
N GLY A 191 17.37 -45.40 -40.46
CA GLY A 191 17.11 -46.73 -39.88
C GLY A 191 15.96 -46.74 -38.88
N MET A 192 15.55 -47.95 -38.46
CA MET A 192 14.51 -48.10 -37.43
C MET A 192 14.91 -47.53 -36.08
N GLY A 193 16.19 -47.69 -35.67
CA GLY A 193 16.71 -47.15 -34.40
C GLY A 193 16.66 -45.64 -34.33
N GLU A 194 17.05 -44.98 -35.45
CA GLU A 194 16.98 -43.52 -35.57
C GLU A 194 15.54 -43.01 -35.50
N THR A 195 14.60 -43.68 -36.20
CA THR A 195 13.18 -43.35 -36.15
C THR A 195 12.65 -43.42 -34.71
N VAL A 196 12.93 -44.53 -34.02
CA VAL A 196 12.51 -44.72 -32.61
C VAL A 196 13.16 -43.65 -31.68
N GLY A 197 14.46 -43.38 -31.88
CA GLY A 197 15.16 -42.35 -31.13
C GLY A 197 14.56 -40.96 -31.31
N ALA A 198 14.19 -40.57 -32.54
CA ALA A 198 13.50 -39.32 -32.82
C ALA A 198 12.12 -39.20 -32.13
N LEU A 199 11.32 -40.27 -32.25
CA LEU A 199 9.97 -40.32 -31.67
C LEU A 199 9.97 -40.24 -30.12
N LEU A 200 10.95 -40.88 -29.48
CA LEU A 200 11.11 -40.81 -28.00
C LEU A 200 11.78 -39.48 -27.55
N GLY A 201 12.67 -38.95 -28.37
CA GLY A 201 13.39 -37.72 -28.08
C GLY A 201 12.54 -36.46 -28.21
N ALA A 202 11.65 -36.41 -29.20
CA ALA A 202 10.86 -35.19 -29.47
C ALA A 202 10.04 -34.64 -28.27
N PRO A 203 9.33 -35.45 -27.47
CA PRO A 203 8.65 -34.95 -26.27
C PRO A 203 9.60 -34.39 -25.21
N LEU A 204 10.80 -34.96 -25.07
CA LEU A 204 11.80 -34.50 -24.11
C LEU A 204 12.33 -33.10 -24.45
N MET A 205 12.39 -32.75 -25.74
CA MET A 205 12.78 -31.42 -26.21
C MET A 205 11.80 -30.33 -25.78
N LEU A 206 10.57 -30.66 -25.41
CA LEU A 206 9.60 -29.69 -24.90
C LEU A 206 9.78 -29.35 -23.41
N VAL A 207 10.44 -30.21 -22.65
CA VAL A 207 10.56 -30.06 -21.16
C VAL A 207 11.15 -28.72 -20.75
N PRO A 208 12.27 -28.22 -21.31
CA PRO A 208 12.81 -26.92 -20.92
C PRO A 208 11.87 -25.74 -21.18
N GLY A 209 11.14 -25.76 -22.32
CA GLY A 209 10.14 -24.74 -22.63
C GLY A 209 8.96 -24.77 -21.68
N LEU A 210 8.47 -25.97 -21.32
CA LEU A 210 7.40 -26.14 -20.31
C LEU A 210 7.85 -25.64 -18.93
N ALA A 211 9.07 -25.95 -18.51
CA ALA A 211 9.64 -25.49 -17.24
C ALA A 211 9.73 -23.96 -17.19
N ILE A 212 10.23 -23.33 -18.25
CA ILE A 212 10.30 -21.87 -18.38
C ILE A 212 8.91 -21.23 -18.34
N SER A 213 7.93 -21.77 -19.08
CA SER A 213 6.56 -21.28 -19.09
C SER A 213 5.94 -21.33 -17.70
N ALA A 214 6.07 -22.46 -17.00
CA ALA A 214 5.57 -22.63 -15.63
C ALA A 214 6.25 -21.67 -14.64
N TRP A 215 7.58 -21.56 -14.69
CA TRP A 215 8.36 -20.68 -13.81
C TRP A 215 8.01 -19.20 -14.01
N ARG A 216 7.93 -18.76 -15.26
CA ARG A 216 7.59 -17.36 -15.59
C ARG A 216 6.20 -16.97 -15.12
N LEU A 217 5.21 -17.82 -15.37
CA LEU A 217 3.82 -17.54 -14.94
C LEU A 217 3.70 -17.50 -13.42
N ARG A 218 4.34 -18.46 -12.71
CA ARG A 218 4.40 -18.47 -11.24
C ARG A 218 5.09 -17.22 -10.69
N ARG A 219 6.22 -16.81 -11.32
CA ARG A 219 6.94 -15.61 -10.90
C ARG A 219 6.14 -14.33 -11.14
N HIS A 220 5.44 -14.24 -12.27
CA HIS A 220 4.57 -13.09 -12.58
C HIS A 220 3.43 -12.99 -11.58
N ARG A 221 2.72 -14.09 -11.31
CA ARG A 221 1.64 -14.14 -10.34
C ARG A 221 2.10 -13.69 -8.94
N ARG A 222 3.22 -14.22 -8.45
CA ARG A 222 3.78 -13.80 -7.14
C ARG A 222 4.15 -12.31 -7.09
N ARG A 223 4.60 -11.73 -8.19
CA ARG A 223 4.90 -10.28 -8.27
C ARG A 223 3.63 -9.47 -8.25
N PHE A 224 2.63 -9.88 -9.01
CA PHE A 224 1.33 -9.24 -9.05
C PHE A 224 0.67 -9.25 -7.67
N ASP A 225 0.59 -10.42 -7.00
CA ASP A 225 0.01 -10.57 -5.67
C ASP A 225 0.70 -9.63 -4.65
N ARG A 226 2.04 -9.59 -4.65
CA ARG A 226 2.80 -8.67 -3.79
C ARG A 226 2.52 -7.20 -4.10
N SER A 227 2.47 -6.84 -5.37
CA SER A 227 2.18 -5.47 -5.80
C SER A 227 0.80 -5.01 -5.35
N MET A 228 -0.22 -5.89 -5.44
CA MET A 228 -1.59 -5.59 -5.03
C MET A 228 -1.72 -5.41 -3.52
N VAL A 229 -1.12 -6.31 -2.73
CA VAL A 229 -1.08 -6.17 -1.26
C VAL A 229 -0.42 -4.85 -0.86
N THR A 230 0.70 -4.52 -1.50
CA THR A 230 1.43 -3.28 -1.21
C THR A 230 0.60 -2.03 -1.58
N LYS A 231 -0.03 -2.02 -2.75
CA LYS A 231 -0.92 -0.92 -3.19
C LYS A 231 -2.12 -0.76 -2.25
N GLY A 232 -2.78 -1.86 -1.89
CA GLY A 232 -3.90 -1.87 -0.95
C GLY A 232 -3.52 -1.33 0.43
N PHE A 233 -2.36 -1.77 0.95
CA PHE A 233 -1.84 -1.28 2.22
C PHE A 233 -1.58 0.24 2.20
N PHE A 234 -0.94 0.77 1.16
CA PHE A 234 -0.69 2.21 1.05
C PHE A 234 -1.97 3.02 0.84
N ALA A 235 -2.95 2.50 0.09
CA ALA A 235 -4.25 3.15 -0.08
C ALA A 235 -4.99 3.25 1.26
N MET A 236 -5.09 2.14 2.00
CA MET A 236 -5.72 2.11 3.32
C MET A 236 -5.01 3.04 4.32
N ARG A 237 -3.67 3.05 4.33
CA ARG A 237 -2.91 3.93 5.22
C ARG A 237 -3.12 5.40 4.89
N ARG A 238 -3.27 5.74 3.61
CA ARG A 238 -3.60 7.11 3.18
C ARG A 238 -4.99 7.54 3.64
N GLU A 239 -5.99 6.68 3.56
CA GLU A 239 -7.35 6.95 4.05
C GLU A 239 -7.36 7.16 5.57
N LEU A 240 -6.67 6.31 6.32
CA LEU A 240 -6.53 6.47 7.78
C LEU A 240 -5.79 7.78 8.14
N SER A 241 -4.76 8.16 7.41
CA SER A 241 -4.06 9.43 7.61
C SER A 241 -4.95 10.64 7.33
N GLN A 242 -5.85 10.55 6.34
CA GLN A 242 -6.86 11.59 6.09
C GLN A 242 -7.88 11.66 7.24
N ALA A 243 -8.37 10.51 7.73
CA ALA A 243 -9.26 10.45 8.89
C ALA A 243 -8.61 11.07 10.14
N ARG A 244 -7.29 10.81 10.37
CA ARG A 244 -6.51 11.46 11.42
C ARG A 244 -6.53 12.98 11.31
N SER A 245 -6.31 13.52 10.10
CA SER A 245 -6.30 14.97 9.90
C SER A 245 -7.66 15.59 10.23
N VAL A 246 -8.76 14.91 9.91
CA VAL A 246 -10.12 15.35 10.26
C VAL A 246 -10.32 15.28 11.77
N GLN A 247 -9.91 14.19 12.43
CA GLN A 247 -10.04 14.05 13.88
C GLN A 247 -9.22 15.11 14.62
N MET A 248 -7.96 15.35 14.20
CA MET A 248 -7.10 16.36 14.84
C MET A 248 -7.63 17.79 14.67
N ALA A 249 -8.44 18.06 13.66
CA ALA A 249 -9.10 19.35 13.50
C ALA A 249 -10.23 19.59 14.53
N LEU A 250 -10.71 18.54 15.20
CA LEU A 250 -11.69 18.65 16.29
C LEU A 250 -11.05 19.04 17.63
N PHE A 251 -9.73 18.81 17.77
CA PHE A 251 -9.02 19.13 19.01
C PHE A 251 -8.86 20.63 19.17
N PRO A 252 -8.96 21.17 20.41
CA PRO A 252 -8.84 22.60 20.66
C PRO A 252 -7.40 23.08 20.43
N ALA A 253 -7.25 24.36 20.14
CA ALA A 253 -5.95 25.01 20.25
C ALA A 253 -5.60 25.22 21.72
N ALA A 254 -4.28 25.28 22.04
CA ALA A 254 -3.83 25.73 23.34
C ALA A 254 -4.31 27.17 23.60
N ILE A 255 -4.69 27.46 24.86
CA ILE A 255 -5.25 28.75 25.27
C ILE A 255 -4.25 29.41 26.24
N HIS A 256 -3.68 30.53 25.84
CA HIS A 256 -2.74 31.30 26.64
C HIS A 256 -3.31 32.70 26.90
N ARG A 257 -3.88 32.90 28.09
CA ARG A 257 -4.41 34.17 28.54
C ARG A 257 -3.73 34.60 29.88
N PRO A 258 -3.74 35.86 30.22
CA PRO A 258 -3.17 36.31 31.51
C PRO A 258 -3.78 35.60 32.73
N GLU A 259 -5.05 35.29 32.66
CA GLU A 259 -5.84 34.66 33.74
C GLU A 259 -5.78 33.15 33.72
N LEU A 260 -5.48 32.53 32.57
CA LEU A 260 -5.64 31.12 32.31
C LEU A 260 -4.70 30.60 31.23
N ASP A 261 -4.04 29.50 31.53
CA ASP A 261 -3.14 28.79 30.59
C ASP A 261 -3.61 27.33 30.46
N PHE A 262 -4.13 26.96 29.30
CA PHE A 262 -4.54 25.59 28.94
C PHE A 262 -3.65 25.04 27.85
N ASP A 263 -3.11 23.84 28.10
CA ASP A 263 -2.26 23.12 27.14
C ASP A 263 -2.51 21.61 27.29
N TYR A 264 -2.21 20.85 26.25
CA TYR A 264 -2.34 19.39 26.28
C TYR A 264 -1.26 18.70 25.43
N ALA A 265 -1.05 17.41 25.68
CA ALA A 265 -0.25 16.49 24.88
C ALA A 265 -1.09 15.28 24.53
N TYR A 266 -1.20 14.96 23.24
CA TYR A 266 -1.95 13.80 22.73
C TYR A 266 -1.05 12.93 21.87
N GLN A 267 -1.02 11.63 22.19
CA GLN A 267 -0.28 10.60 21.45
C GLN A 267 -1.25 9.44 21.18
N PRO A 268 -1.85 9.36 19.99
CA PRO A 268 -2.71 8.25 19.64
C PRO A 268 -1.90 6.97 19.45
N ALA A 269 -2.45 5.84 19.90
CA ALA A 269 -1.88 4.50 19.72
C ALA A 269 -1.91 4.05 18.26
N ASN A 270 -2.93 4.45 17.53
CA ASN A 270 -3.15 4.17 16.12
C ASN A 270 -3.19 5.47 15.31
N GLU A 271 -3.53 5.37 14.01
CA GLU A 271 -3.68 6.57 13.17
C GLU A 271 -4.81 7.49 13.68
N VAL A 272 -5.86 6.92 14.29
CA VAL A 272 -6.98 7.61 14.95
C VAL A 272 -7.32 6.93 16.26
N GLY A 273 -7.85 7.67 17.24
CA GLY A 273 -8.07 7.19 18.61
C GLY A 273 -9.49 7.45 19.15
N GLY A 274 -9.73 6.92 20.35
CA GLY A 274 -10.97 7.09 21.14
C GLY A 274 -10.93 8.26 22.11
N ASP A 275 -9.73 8.71 22.49
CA ASP A 275 -9.53 9.86 23.36
C ASP A 275 -9.85 11.17 22.66
N PHE A 276 -10.51 12.06 23.37
CA PHE A 276 -10.86 13.38 22.87
C PHE A 276 -10.94 14.41 23.99
N ILE A 277 -10.51 15.61 23.71
CA ILE A 277 -10.69 16.77 24.58
C ILE A 277 -11.32 17.93 23.81
N HIS A 278 -12.38 18.50 24.39
CA HIS A 278 -12.93 19.80 24.02
C HIS A 278 -12.48 20.84 25.04
N ALA A 279 -12.13 22.03 24.58
CA ALA A 279 -11.86 23.16 25.46
C ALA A 279 -12.26 24.48 24.78
N SER A 280 -13.04 25.28 25.46
CA SER A 280 -13.49 26.59 24.95
C SER A 280 -13.60 27.59 26.11
N VAL A 281 -13.40 28.87 25.81
CA VAL A 281 -13.56 29.96 26.79
C VAL A 281 -14.82 30.75 26.45
N ASP A 282 -15.72 30.84 27.41
CA ASP A 282 -16.98 31.59 27.28
C ASP A 282 -16.79 33.12 27.32
N ALA A 283 -17.88 33.87 27.13
CA ALA A 283 -17.86 35.32 27.15
C ALA A 283 -17.55 35.91 28.56
N LYS A 284 -17.65 35.12 29.63
CA LYS A 284 -17.30 35.50 30.98
C LYS A 284 -15.87 35.18 31.37
N GLY A 285 -15.10 34.58 30.45
CA GLY A 285 -13.71 34.19 30.68
C GLY A 285 -13.53 32.84 31.38
N ARG A 286 -14.63 32.06 31.55
CA ARG A 286 -14.59 30.71 32.12
C ARG A 286 -14.16 29.71 31.05
N LEU A 287 -13.35 28.73 31.44
CA LEU A 287 -12.91 27.64 30.55
C LEU A 287 -13.76 26.40 30.79
N ASP A 288 -14.47 25.97 29.76
CA ASP A 288 -15.20 24.72 29.73
C ASP A 288 -14.32 23.64 29.05
N ILE A 289 -14.20 22.50 29.74
CA ILE A 289 -13.44 21.33 29.25
C ILE A 289 -14.35 20.10 29.32
N VAL A 290 -14.33 19.30 28.25
CA VAL A 290 -14.87 17.94 28.25
C VAL A 290 -13.80 16.99 27.75
N LEU A 291 -13.29 16.14 28.63
CA LEU A 291 -12.34 15.08 28.33
C LEU A 291 -13.11 13.76 28.27
N MET A 292 -12.93 12.98 27.21
CA MET A 292 -13.64 11.72 26.99
C MET A 292 -12.70 10.64 26.51
N ASP A 293 -13.03 9.40 26.85
CA ASP A 293 -12.45 8.20 26.27
C ASP A 293 -13.58 7.24 25.88
N VAL A 294 -13.65 6.92 24.60
CA VAL A 294 -14.68 6.07 23.98
C VAL A 294 -14.17 4.63 23.89
N THR A 295 -14.91 3.69 24.46
CA THR A 295 -14.59 2.27 24.41
C THR A 295 -14.25 1.77 23.00
N GLY A 296 -13.13 1.07 22.88
CA GLY A 296 -12.60 0.55 21.62
C GLY A 296 -11.54 1.47 20.99
N HIS A 297 -10.95 1.04 19.89
CA HIS A 297 -9.86 1.77 19.26
C HIS A 297 -10.05 1.88 17.74
N GLY A 298 -9.39 2.85 17.15
CA GLY A 298 -9.34 3.03 15.71
C GLY A 298 -10.55 3.78 15.14
N LEU A 299 -10.93 3.49 13.88
CA LEU A 299 -11.88 4.31 13.12
C LEU A 299 -13.29 4.36 13.76
N ALA A 300 -13.74 3.29 14.40
CA ALA A 300 -15.08 3.24 14.99
C ALA A 300 -15.20 4.19 16.20
N SER A 301 -14.20 4.19 17.11
CA SER A 301 -14.15 5.13 18.24
C SER A 301 -13.97 6.57 17.77
N ALA A 302 -13.10 6.83 16.77
CA ALA A 302 -12.91 8.15 16.18
C ALA A 302 -14.20 8.73 15.55
N LEU A 303 -15.01 7.92 14.88
CA LEU A 303 -16.33 8.34 14.35
C LEU A 303 -17.31 8.66 15.49
N THR A 304 -17.24 7.93 16.60
CA THR A 304 -18.04 8.23 17.79
C THR A 304 -17.61 9.55 18.43
N VAL A 305 -16.29 9.77 18.56
CA VAL A 305 -15.72 11.05 18.99
C VAL A 305 -16.24 12.21 18.13
N ALA A 306 -16.20 12.09 16.80
CA ALA A 306 -16.69 13.15 15.92
C ALA A 306 -18.19 13.48 16.14
N ARG A 307 -19.02 12.47 16.43
CA ARG A 307 -20.44 12.69 16.76
C ARG A 307 -20.62 13.40 18.10
N LEU A 308 -19.87 12.98 19.12
CA LEU A 308 -19.95 13.56 20.46
C LEU A 308 -19.37 14.98 20.50
N SER A 309 -18.30 15.24 19.75
CA SER A 309 -17.74 16.59 19.58
C SER A 309 -18.80 17.58 19.05
N GLY A 310 -19.53 17.19 18.00
CA GLY A 310 -20.61 18.03 17.47
C GLY A 310 -21.75 18.25 18.47
N GLU A 311 -22.07 17.26 19.29
CA GLU A 311 -23.09 17.41 20.35
C GLU A 311 -22.60 18.34 21.46
N ILE A 312 -21.34 18.26 21.86
CA ILE A 312 -20.76 19.19 22.85
C ILE A 312 -20.81 20.63 22.35
N GLU A 313 -20.35 20.87 21.12
CA GLU A 313 -20.40 22.18 20.50
C GLU A 313 -21.82 22.76 20.43
N ARG A 314 -22.79 21.91 20.08
CA ARG A 314 -24.21 22.30 20.06
C ARG A 314 -24.69 22.73 21.45
N LEU A 315 -24.41 21.90 22.49
CA LEU A 315 -24.85 22.19 23.88
C LEU A 315 -24.27 23.51 24.39
N LEU A 316 -22.97 23.74 24.20
CA LEU A 316 -22.31 24.97 24.63
C LEU A 316 -22.75 26.20 23.83
N ALA A 317 -23.10 26.02 22.54
CA ALA A 317 -23.64 27.13 21.72
C ALA A 317 -25.10 27.49 22.08
N GLU A 318 -25.94 26.51 22.44
CA GLU A 318 -27.34 26.74 22.87
C GLU A 318 -27.43 27.34 24.25
N ASP A 319 -26.59 26.91 25.19
CA ASP A 319 -26.52 27.44 26.54
C ASP A 319 -25.06 27.68 26.98
N PRO A 320 -24.54 28.90 26.76
CA PRO A 320 -23.17 29.24 27.16
C PRO A 320 -22.91 29.20 28.69
N ASP A 321 -23.96 29.14 29.50
CA ASP A 321 -23.90 29.04 30.97
C ASP A 321 -24.15 27.59 31.47
N ILE A 322 -24.27 26.62 30.57
CA ILE A 322 -24.53 25.23 30.92
C ILE A 322 -23.51 24.71 31.94
N ALA A 323 -24.03 24.09 32.99
CA ALA A 323 -23.19 23.51 34.03
C ALA A 323 -22.58 22.16 33.61
N PRO A 324 -21.38 21.76 34.11
CA PRO A 324 -20.72 20.49 33.77
C PRO A 324 -21.64 19.26 33.94
N GLY A 325 -22.45 19.22 34.99
CA GLY A 325 -23.41 18.14 35.22
C GLY A 325 -24.52 18.08 34.17
N ALA A 326 -24.98 19.24 33.69
CA ALA A 326 -25.99 19.29 32.64
C ALA A 326 -25.39 18.83 31.28
N VAL A 327 -24.13 19.13 30.99
CA VAL A 327 -23.41 18.62 29.80
C VAL A 327 -23.35 17.10 29.83
N LEU A 328 -22.91 16.49 30.97
CA LEU A 328 -22.80 15.03 31.03
C LEU A 328 -24.18 14.33 31.03
N ARG A 329 -25.22 14.91 31.64
CA ARG A 329 -26.59 14.39 31.51
C ARG A 329 -27.06 14.39 30.05
N ALA A 330 -26.84 15.48 29.33
CA ALA A 330 -27.22 15.55 27.92
C ALA A 330 -26.44 14.54 27.07
N LEU A 331 -25.14 14.38 27.32
CA LEU A 331 -24.31 13.38 26.63
C LEU A 331 -24.74 11.95 27.00
N ASN A 332 -25.04 11.62 28.25
CA ASN A 332 -25.58 10.32 28.65
C ASN A 332 -26.85 9.99 27.88
N ARG A 333 -27.79 10.95 27.83
CA ARG A 333 -29.03 10.81 27.06
C ARG A 333 -28.75 10.58 25.57
N TYR A 334 -27.84 11.33 24.97
CA TYR A 334 -27.45 11.16 23.59
C TYR A 334 -26.88 9.76 23.34
N VAL A 335 -25.95 9.28 24.16
CA VAL A 335 -25.34 7.95 24.06
C VAL A 335 -26.40 6.86 24.23
N SER A 336 -27.26 6.96 25.24
CA SER A 336 -28.33 6.00 25.50
C SER A 336 -29.30 5.87 24.34
N LEU A 337 -29.67 6.98 23.69
CA LEU A 337 -30.61 6.99 22.58
C LEU A 337 -29.98 6.53 21.25
N THR A 338 -28.70 6.80 21.03
CA THR A 338 -28.10 6.68 19.68
C THR A 338 -26.98 5.64 19.56
N LEU A 339 -26.30 5.29 20.65
CA LEU A 339 -25.09 4.47 20.65
C LEU A 339 -25.22 3.19 21.49
N SER A 340 -26.08 3.14 22.49
CA SER A 340 -26.22 1.99 23.40
C SER A 340 -26.54 0.67 22.71
N ARG A 341 -27.27 0.71 21.57
CA ARG A 341 -27.56 -0.48 20.74
C ARG A 341 -26.31 -1.13 20.15
N HIS A 342 -25.19 -0.43 20.13
CA HIS A 342 -23.91 -0.89 19.60
C HIS A 342 -22.89 -1.22 20.71
N SER A 343 -23.37 -1.29 21.98
CA SER A 343 -22.52 -1.52 23.16
C SER A 343 -21.37 -0.52 23.27
N VAL A 344 -21.61 0.73 22.90
CA VAL A 344 -20.64 1.82 23.04
C VAL A 344 -20.90 2.53 24.36
N TYR A 345 -19.88 2.56 25.17
CA TYR A 345 -19.83 3.29 26.45
C TYR A 345 -18.63 4.22 26.41
N LEU A 346 -18.61 5.22 27.29
CA LEU A 346 -17.45 6.11 27.39
C LEU A 346 -17.27 6.66 28.80
N THR A 347 -16.06 6.90 29.16
CA THR A 347 -15.73 7.71 30.33
C THR A 347 -15.70 9.18 29.96
N ALA A 348 -16.11 10.06 30.83
CA ALA A 348 -16.11 11.49 30.57
C ALA A 348 -15.86 12.31 31.84
N LEU A 349 -15.13 13.40 31.69
CA LEU A 349 -14.85 14.39 32.72
C LEU A 349 -15.21 15.77 32.18
N ALA A 350 -16.26 16.37 32.71
CA ALA A 350 -16.69 17.74 32.40
C ALA A 350 -16.24 18.70 33.50
N ILE A 351 -15.62 19.79 33.11
CA ILE A 351 -15.01 20.77 34.02
C ILE A 351 -15.34 22.17 33.54
N GLN A 352 -15.63 23.05 34.46
CA GLN A 352 -15.71 24.50 34.25
C GLN A 352 -14.76 25.19 35.23
N VAL A 353 -13.75 25.90 34.70
CA VAL A 353 -12.82 26.70 35.49
C VAL A 353 -13.23 28.15 35.43
N ASP A 354 -13.43 28.75 36.61
CA ASP A 354 -13.70 30.18 36.77
C ASP A 354 -12.46 30.88 37.39
N PRO A 355 -11.59 31.48 36.56
CA PRO A 355 -10.39 32.11 37.09
C PRO A 355 -10.69 33.38 37.89
N ALA A 356 -11.83 34.06 37.66
CA ALA A 356 -12.20 35.28 38.40
C ALA A 356 -12.61 34.98 39.86
N HIS A 357 -13.22 33.81 40.09
CA HIS A 357 -13.64 33.36 41.44
C HIS A 357 -12.62 32.37 42.04
N GLY A 358 -11.66 31.87 41.24
CA GLY A 358 -10.69 30.87 41.70
C GLY A 358 -11.33 29.53 42.01
N THR A 359 -12.35 29.12 41.25
CA THR A 359 -13.10 27.89 41.47
C THR A 359 -13.12 26.99 40.23
N VAL A 360 -13.22 25.68 40.45
CA VAL A 360 -13.42 24.66 39.43
C VAL A 360 -14.63 23.83 39.83
N ARG A 361 -15.65 23.81 38.96
CA ARG A 361 -16.77 22.86 39.07
C ARG A 361 -16.49 21.69 38.14
N TYR A 362 -16.76 20.49 38.60
CA TYR A 362 -16.54 19.28 37.80
C TYR A 362 -17.54 18.16 38.09
N VAL A 363 -17.71 17.30 37.09
CA VAL A 363 -18.33 15.98 37.19
C VAL A 363 -17.44 14.97 36.48
N ASN A 364 -17.16 13.86 37.16
CA ASN A 364 -16.35 12.78 36.60
C ASN A 364 -17.23 11.51 36.48
N ALA A 365 -17.52 11.13 35.23
CA ALA A 365 -18.30 9.96 34.87
C ALA A 365 -17.37 8.77 34.52
N GLY A 366 -16.83 8.12 35.54
CA GLY A 366 -15.98 6.93 35.39
C GLY A 366 -14.63 7.17 34.74
N HIS A 367 -14.23 8.42 34.52
CA HIS A 367 -12.95 8.78 33.92
C HIS A 367 -11.82 8.69 34.98
N PRO A 368 -10.54 8.47 34.58
CA PRO A 368 -9.42 8.54 35.51
C PRO A 368 -9.43 9.81 36.36
N PRO A 369 -8.88 9.76 37.59
CA PRO A 369 -8.93 10.90 38.50
C PRO A 369 -8.19 12.12 37.91
N ALA A 370 -8.78 13.29 38.17
CA ALA A 370 -8.09 14.56 37.98
C ALA A 370 -7.18 14.85 39.16
N TRP A 371 -6.17 15.70 38.95
CA TRP A 371 -5.22 16.08 39.98
C TRP A 371 -5.03 17.60 40.01
N VAL A 372 -4.87 18.15 41.22
CA VAL A 372 -4.43 19.53 41.38
C VAL A 372 -3.08 19.55 42.08
N ARG A 373 -2.09 20.09 41.41
CA ARG A 373 -0.80 20.46 41.99
C ARG A 373 -0.94 21.85 42.56
N ARG A 374 -0.83 21.97 43.88
CA ARG A 374 -0.86 23.25 44.58
C ARG A 374 0.45 24.04 44.40
N GLY A 375 0.37 25.33 44.64
CA GLY A 375 1.53 26.21 44.59
C GLY A 375 2.66 25.81 45.54
N ASP A 376 2.36 25.13 46.66
CA ASP A 376 3.35 24.57 47.62
C ASP A 376 3.94 23.24 47.18
N GLY A 377 3.50 22.67 46.06
CA GLY A 377 3.98 21.40 45.51
C GLY A 377 3.20 20.19 45.98
N SER A 378 2.21 20.30 46.90
CA SER A 378 1.31 19.24 47.27
C SER A 378 0.41 18.87 46.09
N VAL A 379 -0.05 17.61 46.05
CA VAL A 379 -0.88 17.07 44.97
C VAL A 379 -2.13 16.44 45.54
N GLU A 380 -3.27 16.95 45.15
CA GLU A 380 -4.58 16.47 45.52
C GLU A 380 -5.20 15.69 44.36
N ARG A 381 -5.98 14.64 44.67
CA ARG A 381 -6.67 13.76 43.70
C ARG A 381 -8.19 13.93 43.79
N PHE A 382 -8.84 13.95 42.64
CA PHE A 382 -10.30 14.08 42.50
C PHE A 382 -10.83 12.90 41.71
N ASP A 383 -11.51 11.99 42.39
CA ASP A 383 -12.02 10.73 41.85
C ASP A 383 -13.36 10.92 41.10
N SER A 384 -13.84 9.82 40.50
CA SER A 384 -15.13 9.76 39.82
C SER A 384 -16.29 10.11 40.78
N THR A 385 -17.29 10.84 40.27
CA THR A 385 -18.46 11.26 40.99
C THR A 385 -19.74 10.55 40.55
N THR A 386 -19.72 9.91 39.38
CA THR A 386 -20.85 9.17 38.82
C THR A 386 -20.41 8.03 37.91
N PHE A 387 -21.34 7.25 37.38
CA PHE A 387 -21.09 6.16 36.44
C PHE A 387 -20.69 6.67 35.06
N LEU A 388 -20.00 5.82 34.28
CA LEU A 388 -19.66 6.12 32.89
C LEU A 388 -20.91 6.26 32.02
N LEU A 389 -20.81 7.03 30.94
CA LEU A 389 -21.95 7.36 30.08
C LEU A 389 -22.41 6.14 29.25
N GLY A 390 -23.75 6.00 29.16
CA GLY A 390 -24.41 4.94 28.39
C GLY A 390 -24.64 3.63 29.16
N VAL A 391 -24.17 3.52 30.41
CA VAL A 391 -24.36 2.32 31.24
C VAL A 391 -25.65 2.35 32.00
N VAL A 392 -26.05 3.51 32.56
CA VAL A 392 -27.29 3.69 33.28
C VAL A 392 -28.31 4.46 32.46
N PRO A 393 -29.62 4.18 32.60
CA PRO A 393 -30.69 4.97 32.01
C PRO A 393 -30.59 6.46 32.37
N ASP A 394 -31.18 7.31 31.53
CA ASP A 394 -31.11 8.77 31.71
C ASP A 394 -31.72 9.27 33.03
N ASP A 395 -32.79 8.65 33.48
CA ASP A 395 -33.49 8.93 34.74
C ASP A 395 -32.72 8.44 35.99
N GLU A 396 -31.78 7.52 35.85
CA GLU A 396 -30.93 7.02 36.92
C GLU A 396 -29.50 7.66 36.88
N PHE A 397 -29.20 8.46 35.87
CA PHE A 397 -27.88 9.09 35.74
C PHE A 397 -27.81 10.36 36.60
N ASP A 398 -27.19 10.22 37.78
CA ASP A 398 -26.92 11.35 38.67
C ASP A 398 -25.56 11.98 38.39
N ALA A 399 -25.57 13.19 37.84
CA ALA A 399 -24.38 13.98 37.58
C ALA A 399 -24.10 14.94 38.75
N GLU A 400 -23.70 14.38 39.91
CA GLU A 400 -23.33 15.18 41.08
C GLU A 400 -22.14 16.08 40.79
N GLU A 401 -22.36 17.40 40.81
CA GLU A 401 -21.31 18.39 40.67
C GLU A 401 -20.54 18.56 41.97
N ARG A 402 -19.21 18.69 41.84
CA ARG A 402 -18.32 19.07 42.93
C ARG A 402 -17.57 20.35 42.58
N GLU A 403 -17.24 21.12 43.61
CA GLU A 403 -16.50 22.35 43.49
C GLU A 403 -15.21 22.28 44.29
N ILE A 404 -14.13 22.77 43.71
CA ILE A 404 -12.83 22.87 44.35
C ILE A 404 -12.24 24.25 44.11
N ALA A 405 -11.40 24.73 45.03
CA ALA A 405 -10.64 25.96 44.83
C ALA A 405 -9.45 25.70 43.90
N LEU A 406 -9.18 26.64 42.99
CA LEU A 406 -7.98 26.67 42.11
C LEU A 406 -7.35 28.05 42.20
N GLY A 407 -6.36 28.18 43.05
CA GLY A 407 -5.69 29.44 43.30
C GLY A 407 -4.54 29.75 42.30
N PRO A 408 -3.96 31.00 42.41
CA PRO A 408 -2.78 31.33 41.65
C PRO A 408 -1.63 30.36 41.93
N ALA A 409 -0.90 29.96 40.88
CA ALA A 409 0.15 28.95 40.87
C ALA A 409 -0.33 27.47 41.01
N ASP A 410 -1.60 27.20 41.19
CA ASP A 410 -2.18 25.85 41.12
C ASP A 410 -2.20 25.39 39.66
N THR A 411 -2.09 24.07 39.45
CA THR A 411 -2.20 23.46 38.14
C THR A 411 -3.12 22.25 38.22
N LEU A 412 -4.22 22.30 37.50
CA LEU A 412 -5.11 21.17 37.28
C LEU A 412 -4.48 20.26 36.20
N VAL A 413 -4.47 18.95 36.42
CA VAL A 413 -3.90 17.95 35.52
C VAL A 413 -4.96 16.88 35.25
N LEU A 414 -5.23 16.62 33.99
CA LEU A 414 -6.21 15.67 33.49
C LEU A 414 -5.48 14.63 32.66
N VAL A 415 -5.88 13.36 32.78
CA VAL A 415 -5.22 12.25 32.09
C VAL A 415 -6.26 11.21 31.64
N THR A 416 -6.04 10.58 30.50
CA THR A 416 -6.79 9.38 30.10
C THR A 416 -6.17 8.11 30.68
N ASP A 417 -6.85 6.99 30.56
CA ASP A 417 -6.41 5.70 31.12
C ASP A 417 -5.11 5.19 30.53
N GLY A 418 -4.85 5.43 29.22
CA GLY A 418 -3.60 5.10 28.60
C GLY A 418 -2.34 5.75 29.24
N VAL A 419 -2.51 6.73 30.14
CA VAL A 419 -1.40 7.27 30.94
C VAL A 419 -1.08 6.31 32.10
N HIS A 420 -2.09 5.94 32.91
CA HIS A 420 -1.84 5.12 34.10
C HIS A 420 -1.73 3.63 33.79
N GLU A 421 -2.37 3.16 32.72
CA GLU A 421 -2.32 1.78 32.25
C GLU A 421 -1.11 1.46 31.37
N ALA A 422 -0.33 2.46 30.95
CA ALA A 422 0.85 2.28 30.13
C ALA A 422 1.78 1.18 30.67
N PRO A 423 1.99 0.06 29.94
CA PRO A 423 2.81 -1.05 30.42
C PRO A 423 4.32 -0.83 30.14
N ASP A 424 5.17 -1.23 31.07
CA ASP A 424 6.61 -1.37 30.81
C ASP A 424 6.89 -2.68 30.04
N ARG A 425 8.17 -2.98 29.78
CA ARG A 425 8.59 -4.22 29.11
C ARG A 425 8.23 -5.50 29.89
N SER A 426 7.93 -5.39 31.19
CA SER A 426 7.53 -6.50 32.04
C SER A 426 6.01 -6.61 32.21
N GLY A 427 5.24 -5.71 31.61
CA GLY A 427 3.79 -5.64 31.73
C GLY A 427 3.30 -4.86 32.97
N ARG A 428 4.17 -4.18 33.73
CA ARG A 428 3.76 -3.38 34.88
C ARG A 428 3.22 -2.04 34.39
N GLN A 429 2.04 -1.64 34.87
CA GLN A 429 1.44 -0.35 34.54
C GLN A 429 2.22 0.82 35.15
N PHE A 430 2.16 1.99 34.50
CA PHE A 430 2.72 3.24 35.03
C PHE A 430 2.11 3.56 36.39
N GLY A 431 0.81 3.51 36.49
CA GLY A 431 0.05 3.58 37.74
C GLY A 431 -0.15 4.99 38.28
N LEU A 432 -1.18 5.17 39.08
CA LEU A 432 -1.57 6.46 39.65
C LEU A 432 -0.52 7.08 40.58
N GLU A 433 0.24 6.26 41.32
CA GLU A 433 1.29 6.74 42.22
C GLU A 433 2.43 7.44 41.46
N ARG A 434 2.84 6.89 40.29
CA ARG A 434 3.85 7.54 39.47
C ARG A 434 3.37 8.81 38.83
N ILE A 435 2.07 8.88 38.47
CA ILE A 435 1.45 10.14 38.00
C ILE A 435 1.56 11.20 39.09
N ARG A 436 1.12 10.89 40.31
CA ARG A 436 1.22 11.82 41.46
C ARG A 436 2.65 12.27 41.68
N ASP A 437 3.59 11.35 41.73
CA ASP A 437 5.00 11.64 41.98
C ASP A 437 5.63 12.45 40.87
N ALA A 438 5.24 12.21 39.59
CA ALA A 438 5.70 13.02 38.47
C ALA A 438 5.19 14.45 38.59
N ILE A 439 3.86 14.62 38.84
CA ILE A 439 3.23 15.93 39.04
C ILE A 439 3.91 16.71 40.18
N ALA A 440 4.19 16.05 41.31
CA ALA A 440 4.80 16.70 42.49
C ALA A 440 6.24 17.20 42.20
N ARG A 441 7.03 16.42 41.43
CA ARG A 441 8.45 16.71 41.14
C ARG A 441 8.65 17.75 40.04
N MET A 442 7.66 17.99 39.19
CA MET A 442 7.81 18.92 38.07
C MET A 442 7.92 20.37 38.54
N PRO A 443 8.82 21.16 37.94
CA PRO A 443 8.95 22.57 38.30
C PRO A 443 7.66 23.35 38.01
N ALA A 444 7.37 24.34 38.85
CA ALA A 444 6.28 25.27 38.57
C ALA A 444 6.55 26.02 37.25
N GLY A 445 5.57 26.07 36.34
CA GLY A 445 5.73 26.74 35.03
C GLY A 445 6.29 25.87 33.93
N ALA A 446 6.62 24.60 34.18
CA ALA A 446 6.97 23.63 33.13
C ALA A 446 5.76 23.31 32.22
N ARG A 447 6.05 22.90 30.99
CA ARG A 447 5.04 22.25 30.10
C ARG A 447 4.71 20.85 30.64
N LEU A 448 3.89 20.80 31.68
CA LEU A 448 3.67 19.61 32.49
C LEU A 448 2.98 18.51 31.67
N ALA A 449 2.06 18.87 30.78
CA ALA A 449 1.41 17.90 29.89
C ALA A 449 2.43 17.14 29.03
N GLN A 450 3.35 17.86 28.39
CA GLN A 450 4.38 17.26 27.53
C GLN A 450 5.40 16.45 28.34
N GLN A 451 5.77 16.92 29.53
CA GLN A 451 6.72 16.21 30.40
C GLN A 451 6.12 14.91 30.92
N LEU A 452 4.87 14.91 31.37
CA LEU A 452 4.19 13.69 31.83
C LEU A 452 4.03 12.70 30.67
N SER A 453 3.56 13.17 29.51
CA SER A 453 3.47 12.34 28.29
C SER A 453 4.81 11.72 27.91
N SER A 454 5.91 12.50 27.95
CA SER A 454 7.26 11.99 27.69
C SER A 454 7.74 10.99 28.75
N ALA A 455 7.35 11.15 30.02
CA ALA A 455 7.68 10.20 31.08
C ALA A 455 6.97 8.85 30.85
N VAL A 456 5.72 8.87 30.40
CA VAL A 456 4.96 7.66 30.00
C VAL A 456 5.61 7.00 28.80
N GLU A 457 6.03 7.74 27.79
CA GLU A 457 6.71 7.21 26.60
C GLU A 457 8.03 6.52 26.98
N GLN A 458 8.82 7.13 27.86
CA GLN A 458 10.07 6.52 28.37
C GLN A 458 9.81 5.26 29.19
N TRP A 459 8.70 5.20 29.92
CA TRP A 459 8.27 4.02 30.67
C TRP A 459 7.84 2.88 29.77
N ARG A 460 7.10 3.19 28.69
CA ARG A 460 6.60 2.19 27.74
C ARG A 460 7.74 1.41 27.11
N GLY A 461 7.66 0.10 27.15
CA GLY A 461 8.65 -0.79 26.53
C GLY A 461 8.42 -1.05 25.03
N ARG A 462 7.24 -0.67 24.52
CA ARG A 462 6.77 -0.86 23.13
C ARG A 462 5.94 0.36 22.72
N VAL A 463 5.58 0.42 21.42
CA VAL A 463 4.48 1.29 20.95
C VAL A 463 3.23 0.91 21.76
N GLY A 464 2.59 1.92 22.38
CA GLY A 464 1.45 1.70 23.26
C GLY A 464 0.25 1.14 22.49
N ASP A 465 -0.54 0.32 23.19
CA ASP A 465 -1.78 -0.26 22.66
C ASP A 465 -2.98 0.67 22.87
N ASP A 466 -2.79 1.79 23.62
CA ASP A 466 -3.82 2.76 23.95
C ASP A 466 -3.37 4.21 23.79
N ASP A 467 -4.33 5.10 23.57
CA ASP A 467 -4.13 6.54 23.40
C ASP A 467 -3.61 7.17 24.70
N VAL A 468 -2.77 8.18 24.61
CA VAL A 468 -2.28 8.95 25.75
C VAL A 468 -2.66 10.40 25.57
N LEU A 469 -3.51 10.89 26.43
CA LEU A 469 -3.87 12.30 26.50
C LEU A 469 -3.63 12.85 27.91
N VAL A 470 -2.87 13.93 27.97
CA VAL A 470 -2.63 14.70 29.20
C VAL A 470 -2.99 16.15 28.92
N ALA A 471 -3.84 16.73 29.75
CA ALA A 471 -4.17 18.15 29.66
C ALA A 471 -3.87 18.86 30.98
N THR A 472 -3.55 20.15 30.91
CA THR A 472 -3.23 20.98 32.06
C THR A 472 -3.92 22.32 31.97
N VAL A 473 -4.45 22.78 33.11
CA VAL A 473 -4.98 24.13 33.29
C VAL A 473 -4.22 24.79 34.43
N ARG A 474 -3.66 25.93 34.19
CA ARG A 474 -2.94 26.71 35.20
C ARG A 474 -3.55 28.10 35.33
N VAL A 475 -3.73 28.57 36.55
CA VAL A 475 -3.99 29.97 36.84
C VAL A 475 -2.66 30.66 37.11
N PRO A 476 -2.15 31.52 36.21
CA PRO A 476 -0.89 32.21 36.40
C PRO A 476 -0.95 33.09 37.65
N GLN A 477 0.17 33.23 38.38
CA GLN A 477 0.24 34.27 39.38
C GLN A 477 0.11 35.63 38.67
N ALA A 478 -0.84 36.46 39.11
CA ALA A 478 -0.93 37.82 38.64
C ALA A 478 0.44 38.48 38.86
N VAL A 479 1.16 38.80 37.82
CA VAL A 479 2.34 39.64 37.91
C VAL A 479 1.80 40.99 38.39
N PRO A 480 2.24 41.55 39.55
CA PRO A 480 1.81 42.85 39.96
C PRO A 480 2.14 43.84 38.84
N VAL A 481 1.13 44.36 38.15
CA VAL A 481 1.32 45.44 37.22
C VAL A 481 1.87 46.61 38.02
N ALA A 482 3.12 46.97 37.79
CA ALA A 482 3.75 48.09 38.47
C ALA A 482 2.85 49.33 38.27
N PRO A 483 2.52 50.09 39.36
CA PRO A 483 1.71 51.28 39.24
C PRO A 483 2.35 52.20 38.18
N GLY A 484 1.65 52.46 37.06
CA GLY A 484 2.14 53.29 35.95
C GLY A 484 2.33 52.55 34.59
N ALA A 485 2.18 51.22 34.52
CA ALA A 485 2.27 50.50 33.23
C ALA A 485 0.97 50.62 32.42
N LEU A 486 -0.16 50.80 33.08
CA LEU A 486 -1.46 51.06 32.43
C LEU A 486 -1.54 52.45 31.81
N ASP A 487 -0.91 53.47 32.42
CA ASP A 487 -0.85 54.81 31.86
C ASP A 487 0.01 54.84 30.58
N ARG A 488 1.11 54.09 30.52
CA ARG A 488 1.96 54.00 29.32
C ARG A 488 1.30 53.23 28.16
N ALA A 489 0.49 52.23 28.45
CA ALA A 489 -0.26 51.50 27.40
C ALA A 489 -1.34 52.41 26.80
N ALA A 490 -2.06 53.16 27.63
CA ALA A 490 -3.04 54.14 27.16
C ALA A 490 -2.40 55.32 26.38
N GLU A 491 -1.19 55.79 26.74
CA GLU A 491 -0.46 56.77 25.95
C GLU A 491 0.03 56.24 24.60
N ILE A 492 0.40 54.96 24.49
CA ILE A 492 0.83 54.34 23.24
C ILE A 492 -0.40 54.12 22.31
N GLU A 493 -1.55 53.69 22.80
CA GLU A 493 -2.78 53.62 22.03
C GLU A 493 -3.30 55.00 21.56
N ALA A 494 -3.19 56.03 22.40
CA ALA A 494 -3.55 57.40 22.04
C ALA A 494 -2.64 57.98 20.94
N HIS A 495 -1.35 57.59 20.89
CA HIS A 495 -0.43 58.01 19.84
C HIS A 495 -0.58 57.27 18.51
N VAL A 496 -1.06 56.02 18.53
CA VAL A 496 -1.33 55.25 17.29
C VAL A 496 -2.62 55.71 16.61
N THR A 497 -3.58 56.28 17.36
CA THR A 497 -4.86 56.77 16.82
C THR A 497 -4.84 58.18 16.24
N LEU A 498 -3.73 58.94 16.41
CA LEU A 498 -3.56 60.32 15.93
C LEU A 498 -2.58 60.47 14.74
N GLY A 499 -2.19 59.36 14.10
CA GLY A 499 -1.39 59.36 12.88
C GLY A 499 -2.22 59.77 11.64
N GLU A 500 -2.16 61.07 11.24
CA GLU A 500 -2.70 61.55 9.98
C GLU A 500 -2.14 60.83 8.76
N PRO A 501 -2.94 60.66 7.70
CA PRO A 501 -2.44 60.05 6.47
C PRO A 501 -1.55 61.02 5.72
N ALA A 502 -0.31 60.66 5.49
CA ALA A 502 0.64 61.39 4.65
C ALA A 502 0.12 61.48 3.21
N GLY A 503 -0.03 62.75 2.77
CA GLY A 503 -0.47 63.08 1.43
C GLY A 503 0.46 62.59 0.33
N THR A 504 -0.10 62.17 -0.75
CA THR A 504 0.52 61.78 -2.02
C THR A 504 1.13 63.05 -2.67
N PRO A 505 2.39 63.08 -3.11
CA PRO A 505 2.86 64.11 -4.02
C PRO A 505 2.54 63.78 -5.49
N ALA A 506 2.32 64.83 -6.24
CA ALA A 506 1.92 64.87 -7.66
C ALA A 506 2.93 64.23 -8.65
#